data_17e220331cb4a1687e5692d3e45e5c4b
#
_entry.id   17e220331cb4a1687e5692d3e45e5c4b
#
_cell.length_a   1.000
_cell.length_b   1.000
_cell.length_c   1.000
_cell.angle_alpha   90.00
_cell.angle_beta   90.00
_cell.angle_gamma   90.00
#
_symmetry.space_group_name_H-M   'P 1'
#
loop_
_entity.id
_entity.type
_entity.pdbx_description
1 polymer ?
#
loop_
_entity_poly.entity_id
_entity_poly.type
_entity_poly.pdbx_seq_one_letter_code
_entity_poly.pdbx_strand_id
1 'polypeptide(L)'
;MGFRILVTVLFFLGTATMLHAQVPAVSPNGQKCLDCHSSTTPGIVEQWQASAHARKGVDCYSCHQAAANDPAAFNHYGQRIAVIVTPNYCARCHAGEVAQFEKSHHAAAAKFIGSLDNMLGEIVEGGPAAANGCRQCHGSEVKYLGNGKFDPATWPNSGIGRVNPDGSRGTCAACHGRHGFSSALARQPENCGKCHMGPDHPQIEIYTESKHGIQFRANIAKMNLDSKSWVVGKDYSAAPTCATCHMSATSTQKVTHDVGDRISFTLRPVVSIKLENWEKRRAAMKDVCSNCHATSWVENFYAQYEGTIDLYNEKFAKPAKSIMDKLYAAGKLTRTPFDEKIEWVYYELWHHEGRRARMGTAMMGPDYTQWHGFYEVAKHFYAEFIPEAERLLPGVTAEVMKSDFHKWTAGMSKEQIQQQIDFYKERYKQ
;
A
#
# COMPACT_ATOMS: atom_id res chain seq x y z
N MET A 1 -14.37 -57.38 -59.27
CA MET A 1 -13.46 -56.21 -59.44
C MET A 1 -13.42 -55.45 -58.16
N GLY A 2 -12.39 -55.70 -57.29
CA GLY A 2 -12.25 -55.09 -56.00
C GLY A 2 -11.09 -54.05 -56.04
N PHE A 3 -11.44 -52.82 -55.80
CA PHE A 3 -10.49 -51.70 -55.71
C PHE A 3 -9.91 -51.66 -54.29
N ARG A 4 -8.63 -51.94 -54.11
CA ARG A 4 -7.88 -51.71 -52.88
C ARG A 4 -7.31 -50.32 -52.87
N ILE A 5 -7.80 -49.46 -51.97
CA ILE A 5 -7.24 -48.15 -51.72
C ILE A 5 -6.10 -48.31 -50.72
N LEU A 6 -4.87 -47.99 -51.17
CA LEU A 6 -3.67 -47.95 -50.35
C LEU A 6 -3.62 -46.57 -49.66
N VAL A 7 -3.78 -46.52 -48.36
CA VAL A 7 -3.59 -45.27 -47.55
C VAL A 7 -2.15 -45.22 -47.09
N THR A 8 -1.36 -44.33 -47.72
CA THR A 8 0.01 -44.06 -47.31
C THR A 8 -0.02 -43.04 -46.16
N VAL A 9 0.30 -43.48 -44.95
CA VAL A 9 0.45 -42.60 -43.80
C VAL A 9 1.87 -42.02 -43.80
N LEU A 10 2.01 -40.72 -44.12
CA LEU A 10 3.27 -39.97 -43.98
C LEU A 10 3.42 -39.59 -42.51
N PHE A 11 4.40 -40.19 -41.82
CA PHE A 11 4.89 -39.75 -40.52
C PHE A 11 5.77 -38.51 -40.73
N PHE A 12 5.25 -37.34 -40.36
CA PHE A 12 6.10 -36.15 -40.17
C PHE A 12 6.82 -36.27 -38.82
N LEU A 13 8.08 -36.66 -38.85
CA LEU A 13 8.99 -36.46 -37.73
C LEU A 13 9.29 -34.96 -37.59
N GLY A 14 8.48 -34.29 -36.77
CA GLY A 14 8.77 -32.94 -36.31
C GLY A 14 9.98 -32.98 -35.37
N THR A 15 11.16 -32.59 -35.84
CA THR A 15 12.31 -32.32 -34.97
C THR A 15 11.96 -31.08 -34.15
N ALA A 16 11.51 -31.30 -32.90
CA ALA A 16 11.43 -30.24 -31.91
C ALA A 16 12.86 -29.76 -31.61
N THR A 17 13.25 -28.69 -32.27
CA THR A 17 14.44 -27.94 -31.86
C THR A 17 14.17 -27.38 -30.48
N MET A 18 14.72 -28.05 -29.46
CA MET A 18 14.82 -27.45 -28.14
C MET A 18 15.62 -26.18 -28.26
N LEU A 19 14.95 -25.03 -28.24
CA LEU A 19 15.61 -23.75 -28.02
C LEU A 19 16.30 -23.85 -26.66
N HIS A 20 17.60 -24.15 -26.67
CA HIS A 20 18.42 -23.98 -25.48
C HIS A 20 18.37 -22.48 -25.16
N ALA A 21 17.72 -22.14 -24.06
CA ALA A 21 17.80 -20.80 -23.50
C ALA A 21 19.29 -20.47 -23.36
N GLN A 22 19.76 -19.49 -24.12
CA GLN A 22 21.16 -19.06 -24.05
C GLN A 22 21.45 -18.69 -22.61
N VAL A 23 22.42 -19.38 -21.99
CA VAL A 23 22.88 -19.04 -20.63
C VAL A 23 23.31 -17.57 -20.68
N PRO A 24 22.80 -16.72 -19.78
CA PRO A 24 23.14 -15.30 -19.79
C PRO A 24 24.66 -15.11 -19.70
N ALA A 25 25.21 -14.16 -20.45
CA ALA A 25 26.62 -13.82 -20.35
C ALA A 25 26.91 -13.31 -18.91
N VAL A 26 27.78 -14.01 -18.22
CA VAL A 26 28.16 -13.73 -16.83
C VAL A 26 29.59 -13.18 -16.84
N SER A 27 29.85 -12.12 -16.06
CA SER A 27 31.21 -11.61 -15.91
C SER A 27 32.11 -12.62 -15.18
N PRO A 28 33.45 -12.54 -15.35
CA PRO A 28 34.37 -13.42 -14.59
C PRO A 28 34.17 -13.35 -13.08
N ASN A 29 33.78 -12.20 -12.54
CA ASN A 29 33.48 -12.06 -11.12
C ASN A 29 32.10 -12.64 -10.75
N GLY A 30 31.10 -12.45 -11.61
CA GLY A 30 29.80 -13.09 -11.46
C GLY A 30 29.88 -14.60 -11.51
N GLN A 31 30.77 -15.18 -12.37
CA GLN A 31 30.99 -16.63 -12.42
C GLN A 31 31.51 -17.18 -11.09
N LYS A 32 32.45 -16.51 -10.42
CA LYS A 32 32.92 -16.89 -9.09
C LYS A 32 31.78 -16.98 -8.06
N CYS A 33 30.79 -16.10 -8.16
CA CYS A 33 29.61 -16.19 -7.31
C CYS A 33 28.81 -17.47 -7.61
N LEU A 34 28.57 -17.78 -8.88
CA LEU A 34 27.81 -18.95 -9.32
C LEU A 34 28.50 -20.26 -8.93
N ASP A 35 29.84 -20.33 -9.01
CA ASP A 35 30.63 -21.53 -8.68
C ASP A 35 30.35 -22.04 -7.25
N CYS A 36 30.02 -21.12 -6.32
CA CYS A 36 29.66 -21.49 -4.95
C CYS A 36 28.15 -21.46 -4.72
N HIS A 37 27.48 -20.35 -5.11
CA HIS A 37 26.07 -20.11 -4.74
C HIS A 37 25.10 -21.04 -5.48
N SER A 38 25.50 -21.68 -6.60
CA SER A 38 24.66 -22.70 -7.25
C SER A 38 24.42 -23.93 -6.36
N SER A 39 25.31 -24.21 -5.40
CA SER A 39 25.15 -25.30 -4.45
C SER A 39 24.71 -24.84 -3.05
N THR A 40 25.18 -23.65 -2.60
CA THR A 40 24.91 -23.17 -1.24
C THR A 40 23.59 -22.42 -1.09
N THR A 41 23.16 -21.73 -2.16
CA THR A 41 21.89 -20.98 -2.20
C THR A 41 21.21 -21.08 -3.56
N PRO A 42 20.86 -22.30 -4.03
CA PRO A 42 20.38 -22.53 -5.39
C PRO A 42 19.13 -21.71 -5.75
N GLY A 43 18.20 -21.54 -4.82
CA GLY A 43 16.99 -20.76 -5.08
C GLY A 43 17.24 -19.28 -5.44
N ILE A 44 18.31 -18.68 -4.93
CA ILE A 44 18.73 -17.31 -5.32
C ILE A 44 19.20 -17.30 -6.76
N VAL A 45 19.98 -18.30 -7.15
CA VAL A 45 20.52 -18.44 -8.51
C VAL A 45 19.40 -18.71 -9.51
N GLU A 46 18.47 -19.60 -9.19
CA GLU A 46 17.29 -19.88 -10.04
C GLU A 46 16.44 -18.64 -10.28
N GLN A 47 16.13 -17.89 -9.21
CA GLN A 47 15.37 -16.64 -9.33
C GLN A 47 16.09 -15.61 -10.20
N TRP A 48 17.40 -15.45 -10.02
CA TRP A 48 18.18 -14.55 -10.86
C TRP A 48 18.19 -15.02 -12.32
N GLN A 49 18.43 -16.29 -12.61
CA GLN A 49 18.45 -16.84 -13.97
C GLN A 49 17.13 -16.57 -14.73
N ALA A 50 16.00 -16.64 -14.03
CA ALA A 50 14.68 -16.34 -14.58
C ALA A 50 14.45 -14.83 -14.82
N SER A 51 15.29 -13.94 -14.28
CA SER A 51 15.08 -12.50 -14.27
C SER A 51 15.37 -11.84 -15.63
N ALA A 52 14.83 -10.64 -15.82
CA ALA A 52 15.19 -9.77 -16.93
C ALA A 52 16.65 -9.29 -16.84
N HIS A 53 17.20 -9.15 -15.63
CA HIS A 53 18.57 -8.76 -15.39
C HIS A 53 19.54 -9.82 -15.94
N ALA A 54 19.33 -11.09 -15.63
CA ALA A 54 20.16 -12.17 -16.18
C ALA A 54 20.14 -12.18 -17.71
N ARG A 55 18.95 -12.05 -18.33
CA ARG A 55 18.83 -11.97 -19.80
C ARG A 55 19.54 -10.78 -20.43
N LYS A 56 19.92 -9.77 -19.64
CA LYS A 56 20.67 -8.58 -20.06
C LYS A 56 22.12 -8.59 -19.62
N GLY A 57 22.62 -9.71 -19.08
CA GLY A 57 24.00 -9.85 -18.60
C GLY A 57 24.30 -9.09 -17.30
N VAL A 58 23.26 -8.67 -16.55
CA VAL A 58 23.42 -8.07 -15.22
C VAL A 58 23.48 -9.21 -14.21
N ASP A 59 24.66 -9.49 -13.68
CA ASP A 59 24.94 -10.62 -12.79
C ASP A 59 24.99 -10.23 -11.30
N CYS A 60 25.33 -11.20 -10.44
CA CYS A 60 25.42 -11.02 -9.01
C CYS A 60 26.39 -9.88 -8.63
N TYR A 61 27.57 -9.87 -9.25
CA TYR A 61 28.59 -8.86 -8.96
C TYR A 61 28.16 -7.46 -9.41
N SER A 62 27.45 -7.35 -10.51
CA SER A 62 26.92 -6.06 -11.02
C SER A 62 26.05 -5.36 -9.97
N CYS A 63 25.28 -6.12 -9.16
CA CYS A 63 24.43 -5.59 -8.10
C CYS A 63 25.16 -5.47 -6.76
N HIS A 64 25.98 -6.46 -6.39
CA HIS A 64 26.61 -6.57 -5.07
C HIS A 64 27.97 -5.91 -4.95
N GLN A 65 28.61 -5.52 -6.08
CA GLN A 65 29.90 -4.83 -6.04
C GLN A 65 29.81 -3.52 -5.24
N ALA A 66 30.51 -3.47 -4.12
CA ALA A 66 30.53 -2.31 -3.23
C ALA A 66 31.62 -1.31 -3.63
N ALA A 67 31.29 -0.02 -3.52
CA ALA A 67 32.28 1.07 -3.66
C ALA A 67 33.31 1.01 -2.50
N ALA A 68 34.46 1.65 -2.70
CA ALA A 68 35.52 1.66 -1.70
C ALA A 68 35.09 2.32 -0.38
N ASN A 69 34.22 3.30 -0.45
CA ASN A 69 33.70 4.08 0.67
C ASN A 69 32.32 3.58 1.18
N ASP A 70 31.81 2.45 0.68
CA ASP A 70 30.55 1.91 1.19
C ASP A 70 30.75 1.39 2.62
N PRO A 71 29.98 1.90 3.62
CA PRO A 71 30.14 1.53 5.02
C PRO A 71 29.80 0.07 5.32
N ALA A 72 29.00 -0.60 4.45
CA ALA A 72 28.64 -2.00 4.59
C ALA A 72 29.48 -2.95 3.74
N ALA A 73 30.50 -2.43 3.05
CA ALA A 73 31.38 -3.23 2.22
C ALA A 73 32.31 -4.14 3.06
N PHE A 74 32.52 -5.35 2.56
CA PHE A 74 33.47 -6.28 3.14
C PHE A 74 34.10 -7.16 2.04
N ASN A 75 35.19 -7.84 2.38
CA ASN A 75 35.82 -8.79 1.47
C ASN A 75 35.16 -10.17 1.61
N HIS A 76 34.60 -10.67 0.52
CA HIS A 76 34.00 -11.98 0.40
C HIS A 76 34.74 -12.78 -0.68
N TYR A 77 35.60 -13.68 -0.26
CA TYR A 77 36.45 -14.51 -1.18
C TYR A 77 37.17 -13.69 -2.27
N GLY A 78 37.81 -12.59 -1.86
CA GLY A 78 38.54 -11.71 -2.74
C GLY A 78 37.70 -10.72 -3.55
N GLN A 79 36.38 -10.74 -3.36
CA GLN A 79 35.46 -9.76 -3.95
C GLN A 79 35.00 -8.76 -2.88
N ARG A 80 35.05 -7.46 -3.20
CA ARG A 80 34.49 -6.42 -2.32
C ARG A 80 33.00 -6.25 -2.63
N ILE A 81 32.15 -6.65 -1.69
CA ILE A 81 30.70 -6.66 -1.85
C ILE A 81 29.98 -6.05 -0.64
N ALA A 82 28.69 -5.70 -0.85
CA ALA A 82 27.72 -5.45 0.20
C ALA A 82 26.57 -6.47 0.12
N VAL A 83 26.14 -7.02 1.25
CA VAL A 83 25.00 -7.95 1.31
C VAL A 83 23.71 -7.22 0.92
N ILE A 84 23.53 -6.00 1.42
CA ILE A 84 22.33 -5.20 1.14
C ILE A 84 22.56 -4.35 -0.10
N VAL A 85 21.85 -4.70 -1.18
CA VAL A 85 21.77 -3.84 -2.37
C VAL A 85 20.76 -2.73 -2.09
N THR A 86 21.25 -1.51 -1.97
CA THR A 86 20.47 -0.32 -1.61
C THR A 86 19.92 0.39 -2.85
N PRO A 87 19.02 1.37 -2.71
CA PRO A 87 18.59 2.20 -3.83
C PRO A 87 19.74 2.88 -4.57
N ASN A 88 20.85 3.27 -3.89
CA ASN A 88 22.03 3.84 -4.53
C ASN A 88 22.69 2.88 -5.52
N TYR A 89 22.65 1.58 -5.28
CA TYR A 89 23.13 0.58 -6.23
C TYR A 89 22.21 0.48 -7.45
N CYS A 90 20.89 0.51 -7.22
CA CYS A 90 19.91 0.49 -8.31
C CYS A 90 20.01 1.74 -9.19
N ALA A 91 20.31 2.90 -8.59
CA ALA A 91 20.43 4.19 -9.27
C ALA A 91 21.55 4.22 -10.33
N ARG A 92 22.51 3.30 -10.28
CA ARG A 92 23.55 3.19 -11.33
C ARG A 92 22.97 2.97 -12.73
N CYS A 93 21.78 2.35 -12.81
CA CYS A 93 21.05 2.10 -14.06
C CYS A 93 19.61 2.65 -14.04
N HIS A 94 18.99 2.78 -12.85
CA HIS A 94 17.59 3.15 -12.64
C HIS A 94 17.46 4.50 -11.88
N ALA A 95 18.27 5.49 -12.25
CA ALA A 95 18.33 6.78 -11.56
C ALA A 95 16.97 7.51 -11.53
N GLY A 96 16.19 7.42 -12.61
CA GLY A 96 14.87 8.05 -12.70
C GLY A 96 13.85 7.47 -11.71
N GLU A 97 13.79 6.15 -11.62
CA GLU A 97 12.92 5.40 -10.73
C GLU A 97 13.29 5.65 -9.26
N VAL A 98 14.58 5.64 -8.95
CA VAL A 98 15.08 5.94 -7.59
C VAL A 98 14.72 7.36 -7.19
N ALA A 99 14.95 8.37 -8.05
CA ALA A 99 14.61 9.76 -7.77
C ALA A 99 13.09 9.99 -7.53
N GLN A 100 12.24 9.24 -8.23
CA GLN A 100 10.78 9.27 -7.98
C GLN A 100 10.42 8.58 -6.66
N PHE A 101 11.00 7.42 -6.40
CA PHE A 101 10.78 6.69 -5.16
C PHE A 101 11.19 7.50 -3.93
N GLU A 102 12.33 8.19 -3.96
CA GLU A 102 12.84 9.02 -2.85
C GLU A 102 11.89 10.18 -2.47
N LYS A 103 11.07 10.66 -3.42
CA LYS A 103 10.03 11.68 -3.18
C LYS A 103 8.78 11.08 -2.54
N SER A 104 8.60 9.77 -2.65
CA SER A 104 7.40 9.09 -2.15
C SER A 104 7.39 8.95 -0.63
N HIS A 105 6.20 8.82 -0.06
CA HIS A 105 6.04 8.47 1.34
C HIS A 105 6.70 7.13 1.70
N HIS A 106 6.84 6.21 0.75
CA HIS A 106 7.48 4.92 0.97
C HIS A 106 8.94 5.06 1.39
N ALA A 107 9.71 5.96 0.78
CA ALA A 107 11.10 6.20 1.16
C ALA A 107 11.23 6.75 2.60
N ALA A 108 10.19 7.37 3.11
CA ALA A 108 10.15 7.94 4.46
C ALA A 108 9.33 7.10 5.45
N ALA A 109 8.91 5.87 5.06
CA ALA A 109 7.96 5.09 5.85
C ALA A 109 8.46 4.76 7.27
N ALA A 110 9.76 4.57 7.47
CA ALA A 110 10.35 4.39 8.80
C ALA A 110 10.13 5.59 9.74
N LYS A 111 9.94 6.81 9.19
CA LYS A 111 9.67 8.00 10.00
C LYS A 111 8.22 8.05 10.52
N PHE A 112 7.29 7.34 9.88
CA PHE A 112 5.91 7.26 10.36
C PHE A 112 5.78 6.48 11.66
N ILE A 113 6.75 5.63 11.95
CA ILE A 113 6.86 4.98 13.25
C ILE A 113 7.16 5.98 14.38
N GLY A 114 7.49 7.23 14.12
CA GLY A 114 7.62 8.31 15.11
C GLY A 114 6.32 8.98 15.54
N SER A 115 5.16 8.39 15.19
CA SER A 115 3.82 8.81 15.63
C SER A 115 3.33 7.99 16.83
N LEU A 116 2.05 8.12 17.21
CA LEU A 116 1.43 7.31 18.27
C LEU A 116 1.59 5.79 18.06
N ASP A 117 1.70 5.33 16.82
CA ASP A 117 1.92 3.93 16.49
C ASP A 117 3.23 3.38 17.08
N ASN A 118 4.25 4.22 17.23
CA ASN A 118 5.50 3.85 17.91
C ASN A 118 5.32 3.66 19.41
N MET A 119 4.53 4.53 20.03
CA MET A 119 4.25 4.39 21.45
C MET A 119 3.56 3.05 21.72
N LEU A 120 2.58 2.67 20.89
CA LEU A 120 1.93 1.37 20.98
C LEU A 120 2.90 0.24 20.68
N GLY A 121 3.51 0.20 19.50
CA GLY A 121 4.31 -0.92 19.05
C GLY A 121 5.61 -1.14 19.84
N GLU A 122 6.27 -0.07 20.30
CA GLU A 122 7.58 -0.20 20.94
C GLU A 122 7.54 -0.14 22.48
N ILE A 123 6.62 0.62 23.04
CA ILE A 123 6.55 0.84 24.51
C ILE A 123 5.43 -0.01 25.12
N VAL A 124 4.21 0.06 24.58
CA VAL A 124 3.07 -0.68 25.13
C VAL A 124 3.17 -2.18 24.80
N GLU A 125 3.49 -2.51 23.54
CA GLU A 125 3.56 -3.91 23.06
C GLU A 125 4.96 -4.50 23.23
N GLY A 126 6.00 -3.71 23.02
CA GLY A 126 7.40 -4.07 23.22
C GLY A 126 8.21 -4.25 21.93
N GLY A 127 9.52 -3.97 22.02
CA GLY A 127 10.44 -3.96 20.89
C GLY A 127 10.46 -5.21 20.01
N PRO A 128 10.38 -6.45 20.55
CA PRO A 128 10.29 -7.66 19.72
C PRO A 128 9.03 -7.72 18.84
N ALA A 129 7.88 -7.25 19.33
CA ALA A 129 6.65 -7.16 18.54
C ALA A 129 6.81 -6.15 17.41
N ALA A 130 7.35 -4.94 17.72
CA ALA A 130 7.63 -3.94 16.71
C ALA A 130 8.61 -4.43 15.63
N ALA A 131 9.66 -5.17 16.02
CA ALA A 131 10.66 -5.70 15.09
C ALA A 131 10.08 -6.71 14.10
N ASN A 132 9.15 -7.56 14.53
CA ASN A 132 8.50 -8.59 13.70
C ASN A 132 7.19 -8.11 13.06
N GLY A 133 6.61 -7.01 13.55
CA GLY A 133 5.39 -6.38 13.05
C GLY A 133 5.69 -5.09 12.28
N CYS A 134 5.56 -3.95 12.94
CA CYS A 134 5.60 -2.61 12.32
C CYS A 134 6.80 -2.40 11.41
N ARG A 135 7.99 -2.81 11.84
CA ARG A 135 9.24 -2.58 11.11
C ARG A 135 9.37 -3.45 9.85
N GLN A 136 8.66 -4.58 9.75
CA GLN A 136 8.68 -5.41 8.56
C GLN A 136 7.96 -4.76 7.37
N CYS A 137 6.98 -3.88 7.64
CA CYS A 137 6.29 -3.09 6.61
C CYS A 137 6.94 -1.71 6.44
N HIS A 138 7.11 -0.96 7.54
CA HIS A 138 7.58 0.43 7.53
C HIS A 138 9.10 0.56 7.38
N GLY A 139 9.86 -0.42 7.85
CA GLY A 139 11.32 -0.34 7.94
C GLY A 139 11.79 0.32 9.23
N SER A 140 13.09 0.21 9.45
CA SER A 140 13.84 0.87 10.51
C SER A 140 15.28 1.02 10.07
N GLU A 141 16.13 1.64 10.89
CA GLU A 141 17.57 1.70 10.64
C GLU A 141 18.20 0.31 10.77
N VAL A 142 19.04 -0.04 9.80
CA VAL A 142 19.82 -1.29 9.81
C VAL A 142 21.20 -1.03 10.36
N LYS A 143 21.54 -1.67 11.46
CA LYS A 143 22.85 -1.57 12.09
C LYS A 143 23.80 -2.64 11.58
N TYR A 144 24.84 -2.20 10.89
CA TYR A 144 25.92 -3.04 10.39
C TYR A 144 27.00 -3.25 11.44
N LEU A 145 27.41 -4.50 11.66
CA LEU A 145 28.42 -4.88 12.68
C LEU A 145 29.78 -5.21 12.08
N GLY A 146 29.96 -5.08 10.78
CA GLY A 146 31.19 -5.44 10.06
C GLY A 146 31.17 -6.86 9.51
N ASN A 147 32.06 -7.14 8.55
CA ASN A 147 32.28 -8.45 7.93
C ASN A 147 30.97 -9.14 7.45
N GLY A 148 30.06 -8.40 6.86
CA GLY A 148 28.78 -8.91 6.36
C GLY A 148 27.74 -9.24 7.44
N LYS A 149 27.98 -8.88 8.71
CA LYS A 149 27.09 -9.14 9.84
C LYS A 149 26.25 -7.92 10.19
N PHE A 150 25.04 -8.16 10.63
CA PHE A 150 24.06 -7.16 11.04
C PHE A 150 23.55 -7.44 12.45
N ASP A 151 23.12 -6.40 13.14
CA ASP A 151 22.49 -6.51 14.45
C ASP A 151 21.15 -7.24 14.31
N PRO A 152 20.93 -8.37 15.01
CA PRO A 152 19.68 -9.13 14.94
C PRO A 152 18.43 -8.35 15.32
N ALA A 153 18.55 -7.29 16.12
CA ALA A 153 17.44 -6.41 16.48
C ALA A 153 16.96 -5.53 15.30
N THR A 154 17.77 -5.41 14.23
CA THR A 154 17.51 -4.53 13.07
C THR A 154 17.51 -5.26 11.73
N TRP A 155 17.89 -6.53 11.72
CA TRP A 155 17.98 -7.37 10.53
C TRP A 155 17.59 -8.82 10.85
N PRO A 156 16.72 -9.49 10.04
CA PRO A 156 16.18 -9.07 8.73
C PRO A 156 15.24 -7.88 8.80
N ASN A 157 15.24 -7.05 7.75
CA ASN A 157 14.41 -5.86 7.62
C ASN A 157 13.96 -5.71 6.16
N SER A 158 12.69 -6.04 5.90
CA SER A 158 12.08 -5.99 4.57
C SER A 158 11.30 -4.72 4.29
N GLY A 159 11.19 -3.85 5.31
CA GLY A 159 10.32 -2.67 5.27
C GLY A 159 10.66 -1.68 4.17
N ILE A 160 9.62 -1.14 3.57
CA ILE A 160 9.71 -0.30 2.37
C ILE A 160 10.57 0.96 2.58
N GLY A 161 10.54 1.54 3.78
CA GLY A 161 11.29 2.74 4.16
C GLY A 161 12.57 2.46 4.94
N ARG A 162 13.11 1.24 4.88
CA ARG A 162 14.36 0.84 5.55
C ARG A 162 15.45 1.89 5.39
N VAL A 163 16.11 2.27 6.48
CA VAL A 163 17.31 3.14 6.45
C VAL A 163 18.53 2.24 6.34
N ASN A 164 19.24 2.35 5.23
CA ASN A 164 20.37 1.49 4.91
C ASN A 164 21.68 2.03 5.52
N PRO A 165 22.71 1.17 5.69
CA PRO A 165 24.00 1.61 6.24
C PRO A 165 24.68 2.74 5.44
N ASP A 166 24.43 2.85 4.14
CA ASP A 166 24.92 3.92 3.28
C ASP A 166 24.12 5.23 3.36
N GLY A 167 23.15 5.31 4.28
CA GLY A 167 22.26 6.45 4.49
C GLY A 167 21.10 6.54 3.50
N SER A 168 21.06 5.71 2.45
CA SER A 168 19.93 5.65 1.55
C SER A 168 18.68 5.08 2.23
N ARG A 169 17.50 5.43 1.72
CA ARG A 169 16.22 5.02 2.31
C ARG A 169 15.44 4.13 1.36
N GLY A 170 14.86 3.08 1.90
CA GLY A 170 13.96 2.18 1.22
C GLY A 170 14.62 0.94 0.62
N THR A 171 13.79 0.15 -0.05
CA THR A 171 14.21 -1.06 -0.76
C THR A 171 13.32 -1.33 -1.96
N CYS A 172 13.89 -1.34 -3.14
CA CYS A 172 13.18 -1.67 -4.39
C CYS A 172 12.64 -3.10 -4.39
N ALA A 173 13.34 -3.99 -3.64
CA ALA A 173 12.95 -5.38 -3.48
C ALA A 173 11.65 -5.59 -2.69
N ALA A 174 11.13 -4.57 -2.00
CA ALA A 174 9.82 -4.65 -1.38
C ALA A 174 8.70 -4.84 -2.42
N CYS A 175 8.83 -4.24 -3.61
CA CYS A 175 7.85 -4.38 -4.69
C CYS A 175 8.27 -5.41 -5.75
N HIS A 176 9.55 -5.41 -6.14
CA HIS A 176 10.04 -6.21 -7.27
C HIS A 176 10.46 -7.64 -6.91
N GLY A 177 10.58 -7.97 -5.63
CA GLY A 177 11.02 -9.29 -5.16
C GLY A 177 12.45 -9.65 -5.57
N ARG A 178 13.30 -9.97 -4.59
CA ARG A 178 14.66 -10.50 -4.84
C ARG A 178 14.54 -11.98 -5.24
N HIS A 179 15.33 -12.49 -6.13
CA HIS A 179 16.29 -11.96 -7.09
C HIS A 179 15.70 -11.93 -8.51
N GLY A 180 14.41 -12.25 -8.64
CA GLY A 180 13.70 -12.24 -9.91
C GLY A 180 13.42 -10.84 -10.46
N PHE A 181 13.26 -9.84 -9.57
CA PHE A 181 12.95 -8.44 -9.91
C PHE A 181 11.82 -8.30 -10.92
N SER A 182 10.74 -9.04 -10.70
CA SER A 182 9.60 -9.14 -11.61
C SER A 182 8.73 -7.87 -11.58
N SER A 183 8.50 -7.28 -12.75
CA SER A 183 7.49 -6.22 -12.91
C SER A 183 6.07 -6.76 -12.82
N ALA A 184 5.85 -8.02 -13.28
CA ALA A 184 4.55 -8.68 -13.14
C ALA A 184 4.15 -8.85 -11.67
N LEU A 185 5.10 -9.24 -10.80
CA LEU A 185 4.87 -9.30 -9.36
C LEU A 185 4.51 -7.91 -8.78
N ALA A 186 5.27 -6.86 -9.17
CA ALA A 186 5.04 -5.51 -8.67
C ALA A 186 3.68 -4.92 -9.07
N ARG A 187 3.04 -5.45 -10.12
CA ARG A 187 1.73 -5.03 -10.63
C ARG A 187 0.55 -5.75 -10.00
N GLN A 188 0.79 -6.84 -9.27
CA GLN A 188 -0.27 -7.59 -8.59
C GLN A 188 -0.71 -6.89 -7.30
N PRO A 189 -2.03 -6.86 -7.00
CA PRO A 189 -2.56 -6.23 -5.78
C PRO A 189 -1.98 -6.82 -4.50
N GLU A 190 -1.77 -8.13 -4.45
CA GLU A 190 -1.25 -8.86 -3.30
C GLU A 190 0.15 -8.35 -2.90
N ASN A 191 0.93 -7.88 -3.87
CA ASN A 191 2.25 -7.33 -3.58
C ASN A 191 2.19 -5.98 -2.83
N CYS A 192 1.14 -5.20 -3.03
CA CYS A 192 0.86 -4.02 -2.21
C CYS A 192 0.22 -4.43 -0.89
N GLY A 193 -0.71 -5.37 -0.97
CA GLY A 193 -1.52 -5.88 0.14
C GLY A 193 -0.74 -6.48 1.29
N LYS A 194 0.46 -7.03 1.06
CA LYS A 194 1.30 -7.57 2.14
C LYS A 194 1.71 -6.56 3.22
N CYS A 195 1.54 -5.24 2.94
CA CYS A 195 1.76 -4.15 3.87
C CYS A 195 0.51 -3.28 4.03
N HIS A 196 -0.28 -3.11 2.97
CA HIS A 196 -1.53 -2.35 2.97
C HIS A 196 -2.70 -3.23 3.38
N MET A 197 -2.74 -3.61 4.65
CA MET A 197 -3.70 -4.52 5.27
C MET A 197 -3.91 -4.18 6.75
N GLY A 198 -4.93 -4.75 7.33
CA GLY A 198 -5.19 -4.65 8.78
C GLY A 198 -6.21 -3.58 9.16
N PRO A 199 -6.41 -3.35 10.46
CA PRO A 199 -7.55 -2.59 10.95
C PRO A 199 -7.53 -1.11 10.60
N ASP A 200 -6.36 -0.52 10.35
CA ASP A 200 -6.18 0.92 10.16
C ASP A 200 -5.98 1.34 8.69
N HIS A 201 -5.56 0.41 7.82
CA HIS A 201 -5.32 0.67 6.40
C HIS A 201 -5.60 -0.55 5.52
N PRO A 202 -6.83 -1.09 5.54
CA PRO A 202 -7.23 -2.36 4.92
C PRO A 202 -7.41 -2.23 3.39
N GLN A 203 -6.42 -1.67 2.68
CA GLN A 203 -6.60 -1.41 1.26
C GLN A 203 -6.73 -2.70 0.45
N ILE A 204 -6.03 -3.78 0.83
CA ILE A 204 -6.15 -5.04 0.09
C ILE A 204 -7.51 -5.70 0.32
N GLU A 205 -8.03 -5.63 1.53
CA GLU A 205 -9.35 -6.16 1.89
C GLU A 205 -10.43 -5.39 1.11
N ILE A 206 -10.40 -4.05 1.16
CA ILE A 206 -11.32 -3.19 0.40
C ILE A 206 -11.24 -3.49 -1.09
N TYR A 207 -10.02 -3.59 -1.65
CA TYR A 207 -9.83 -3.87 -3.07
C TYR A 207 -10.38 -5.24 -3.44
N THR A 208 -10.09 -6.26 -2.63
CA THR A 208 -10.50 -7.65 -2.87
C THR A 208 -12.01 -7.82 -2.97
N GLU A 209 -12.77 -7.06 -2.17
CA GLU A 209 -14.23 -7.06 -2.17
C GLU A 209 -14.84 -6.09 -3.18
N SER A 210 -14.06 -5.13 -3.67
CA SER A 210 -14.51 -4.17 -4.66
C SER A 210 -14.80 -4.82 -6.02
N LYS A 211 -15.62 -4.14 -6.84
CA LYS A 211 -15.86 -4.55 -8.23
C LYS A 211 -14.57 -4.65 -9.03
N HIS A 212 -13.58 -3.80 -8.77
CA HIS A 212 -12.28 -3.84 -9.42
C HIS A 212 -11.50 -5.10 -9.06
N GLY A 213 -11.44 -5.46 -7.77
CA GLY A 213 -10.76 -6.68 -7.32
C GLY A 213 -11.41 -7.95 -7.83
N ILE A 214 -12.75 -8.00 -7.87
CA ILE A 214 -13.50 -9.12 -8.45
C ILE A 214 -13.18 -9.25 -9.94
N GLN A 215 -13.20 -8.14 -10.71
CA GLN A 215 -12.86 -8.15 -12.13
C GLN A 215 -11.40 -8.54 -12.39
N PHE A 216 -10.47 -8.10 -11.53
CA PHE A 216 -9.06 -8.51 -11.63
C PHE A 216 -8.92 -10.02 -11.52
N ARG A 217 -9.48 -10.63 -10.47
CA ARG A 217 -9.42 -12.10 -10.26
C ARG A 217 -10.04 -12.88 -11.41
N ALA A 218 -11.15 -12.39 -11.94
CA ALA A 218 -11.83 -13.03 -13.07
C ALA A 218 -11.07 -12.91 -14.41
N ASN A 219 -10.14 -11.97 -14.53
CA ASN A 219 -9.49 -11.63 -15.80
C ASN A 219 -7.95 -11.52 -15.71
N ILE A 220 -7.30 -12.17 -14.76
CA ILE A 220 -5.83 -12.10 -14.57
C ILE A 220 -5.07 -12.34 -15.88
N ALA A 221 -5.47 -13.34 -16.65
CA ALA A 221 -4.83 -13.66 -17.93
C ALA A 221 -4.89 -12.52 -18.97
N LYS A 222 -5.86 -11.60 -18.84
CA LYS A 222 -6.03 -10.44 -19.74
C LYS A 222 -5.29 -9.20 -19.26
N MET A 223 -4.62 -9.27 -18.10
CA MET A 223 -3.93 -8.12 -17.49
C MET A 223 -2.58 -7.83 -18.10
N ASN A 224 -2.04 -8.75 -18.91
CA ASN A 224 -0.75 -8.58 -19.57
C ASN A 224 0.36 -8.06 -18.63
N LEU A 225 0.45 -8.69 -17.44
CA LEU A 225 1.32 -8.22 -16.36
C LEU A 225 2.81 -8.16 -16.72
N ASP A 226 3.24 -8.95 -17.72
CA ASP A 226 4.63 -8.97 -18.22
C ASP A 226 4.90 -7.94 -19.33
N SER A 227 3.90 -7.15 -19.76
CA SER A 227 4.11 -6.11 -20.77
C SER A 227 5.23 -5.15 -20.37
N LYS A 228 6.07 -4.77 -21.34
CA LYS A 228 7.18 -3.83 -21.09
C LYS A 228 6.70 -2.42 -20.76
N SER A 229 5.64 -1.95 -21.38
CA SER A 229 5.09 -0.60 -21.20
C SER A 229 3.90 -0.55 -20.20
N TRP A 230 3.06 -1.57 -20.22
CA TRP A 230 1.87 -1.73 -19.38
C TRP A 230 1.01 -0.47 -19.25
N VAL A 231 0.63 0.07 -20.40
CA VAL A 231 -0.20 1.27 -20.55
C VAL A 231 -1.68 0.89 -20.42
N VAL A 232 -2.38 1.47 -19.47
CA VAL A 232 -3.82 1.24 -19.30
C VAL A 232 -4.59 1.75 -20.51
N GLY A 233 -5.59 0.98 -20.94
CA GLY A 233 -6.39 1.24 -22.13
C GLY A 233 -5.72 0.78 -23.45
N LYS A 234 -4.41 0.51 -23.45
CA LYS A 234 -3.66 0.04 -24.61
C LYS A 234 -3.17 -1.40 -24.46
N ASP A 235 -2.39 -1.66 -23.41
CA ASP A 235 -1.78 -2.97 -23.18
C ASP A 235 -2.70 -3.89 -22.38
N TYR A 236 -3.62 -3.31 -21.61
CA TYR A 236 -4.65 -3.99 -20.83
C TYR A 236 -5.82 -3.05 -20.52
N SER A 237 -7.02 -3.63 -20.33
CA SER A 237 -8.24 -2.89 -19.98
C SER A 237 -9.23 -3.70 -19.14
N ALA A 238 -8.86 -4.91 -18.74
CA ALA A 238 -9.78 -5.83 -18.07
C ALA A 238 -10.17 -5.41 -16.65
N ALA A 239 -9.22 -4.85 -15.89
CA ALA A 239 -9.44 -4.31 -14.56
C ALA A 239 -8.25 -3.43 -14.14
N PRO A 240 -8.43 -2.46 -13.23
CA PRO A 240 -7.31 -1.78 -12.60
C PRO A 240 -6.77 -2.60 -11.42
N THR A 241 -5.46 -2.52 -11.17
CA THR A 241 -4.82 -2.94 -9.92
C THR A 241 -4.41 -1.70 -9.11
N CYS A 242 -3.85 -1.89 -7.91
CA CYS A 242 -3.25 -0.80 -7.15
C CYS A 242 -2.21 -0.04 -7.99
N ALA A 243 -1.33 -0.79 -8.68
CA ALA A 243 -0.33 -0.21 -9.56
C ALA A 243 -0.94 0.53 -10.76
N THR A 244 -2.12 0.13 -11.26
CA THR A 244 -2.81 0.86 -12.34
C THR A 244 -3.16 2.27 -11.90
N CYS A 245 -3.81 2.42 -10.76
CA CYS A 245 -4.25 3.72 -10.26
C CYS A 245 -3.07 4.60 -9.82
N HIS A 246 -2.10 4.02 -9.13
CA HIS A 246 -1.06 4.79 -8.47
C HIS A 246 0.21 4.99 -9.30
N MET A 247 0.51 4.12 -10.26
CA MET A 247 1.83 4.07 -10.89
C MET A 247 1.83 3.97 -12.42
N SER A 248 0.82 3.31 -13.04
CA SER A 248 0.93 2.91 -14.44
C SER A 248 0.89 4.10 -15.41
N ALA A 249 1.44 3.86 -16.62
CA ALA A 249 1.30 4.79 -17.71
C ALA A 249 -0.13 4.82 -18.26
N THR A 250 -0.53 5.98 -18.80
CA THR A 250 -1.68 6.17 -19.67
C THR A 250 -1.19 6.65 -21.05
N SER A 251 -2.08 7.02 -21.94
CA SER A 251 -1.70 7.66 -23.20
C SER A 251 -1.01 9.01 -23.01
N THR A 252 -1.23 9.67 -21.88
CA THR A 252 -0.76 11.03 -21.55
C THR A 252 0.24 11.08 -20.40
N GLN A 253 0.33 10.04 -19.57
CA GLN A 253 1.20 9.97 -18.41
C GLN A 253 2.21 8.83 -18.52
N LYS A 254 3.43 9.08 -18.06
CA LYS A 254 4.45 8.03 -17.88
C LYS A 254 4.22 7.23 -16.59
N VAL A 255 4.86 6.07 -16.49
CA VAL A 255 4.98 5.33 -15.21
C VAL A 255 5.62 6.23 -14.16
N THR A 256 5.12 6.17 -12.93
CA THR A 256 5.73 6.84 -11.78
C THR A 256 6.07 5.84 -10.68
N HIS A 257 7.17 6.07 -9.96
CA HIS A 257 7.52 5.37 -8.72
C HIS A 257 7.23 6.21 -7.46
N ASP A 258 6.65 7.40 -7.63
CA ASP A 258 5.98 8.11 -6.54
C ASP A 258 4.51 7.67 -6.48
N VAL A 259 4.21 6.66 -5.65
CA VAL A 259 2.87 6.10 -5.49
C VAL A 259 1.85 7.11 -4.93
N GLY A 260 2.34 8.22 -4.36
CA GLY A 260 1.51 9.29 -3.81
C GLY A 260 1.14 10.37 -4.82
N ASP A 261 1.77 10.39 -6.00
CA ASP A 261 1.69 11.50 -6.96
C ASP A 261 0.25 11.83 -7.42
N ARG A 262 -0.63 10.83 -7.46
CA ARG A 262 -2.04 10.95 -7.88
C ARG A 262 -3.05 11.05 -6.72
N ILE A 263 -2.59 11.08 -5.46
CA ILE A 263 -3.46 11.16 -4.29
C ILE A 263 -3.77 12.62 -3.99
N SER A 264 -5.07 12.99 -3.94
CA SER A 264 -5.53 14.37 -3.75
C SER A 264 -5.92 14.73 -2.32
N PHE A 265 -6.22 13.73 -1.47
CA PHE A 265 -6.54 13.90 -0.06
C PHE A 265 -5.58 13.13 0.83
N THR A 266 -5.32 13.61 2.03
CA THR A 266 -4.79 12.78 3.10
C THR A 266 -5.93 12.09 3.84
N LEU A 267 -5.88 10.74 3.96
CA LEU A 267 -6.91 9.93 4.63
C LEU A 267 -6.42 9.34 5.96
N ARG A 268 -5.16 9.58 6.32
CA ARG A 268 -4.54 9.03 7.53
C ARG A 268 -4.74 9.87 8.78
N PRO A 269 -4.67 11.23 8.74
CA PRO A 269 -4.85 12.04 9.93
C PRO A 269 -6.29 11.99 10.46
N VAL A 270 -6.48 12.48 11.68
CA VAL A 270 -7.80 12.63 12.30
C VAL A 270 -8.77 13.35 11.36
N VAL A 271 -8.35 14.50 10.85
CA VAL A 271 -9.13 15.30 9.88
C VAL A 271 -8.46 15.19 8.51
N SER A 272 -9.23 14.80 7.51
CA SER A 272 -8.74 14.75 6.13
C SER A 272 -8.68 16.14 5.51
N ILE A 273 -7.60 16.42 4.79
CA ILE A 273 -7.42 17.67 4.06
C ILE A 273 -6.99 17.38 2.61
N LYS A 274 -7.27 18.32 1.72
CA LYS A 274 -6.72 18.31 0.37
C LYS A 274 -5.22 18.58 0.44
N LEU A 275 -4.45 17.78 -0.31
CA LEU A 275 -2.99 17.94 -0.39
C LEU A 275 -2.60 19.14 -1.23
N GLU A 276 -1.37 19.60 -1.07
CA GLU A 276 -0.81 20.59 -1.98
C GLU A 276 -0.91 20.12 -3.44
N ASN A 277 -1.29 20.99 -4.35
CA ASN A 277 -1.54 20.71 -5.76
C ASN A 277 -2.58 19.59 -6.01
N TRP A 278 -3.59 19.49 -5.14
CA TRP A 278 -4.59 18.42 -5.19
C TRP A 278 -5.34 18.36 -6.52
N GLU A 279 -5.59 19.50 -7.18
CA GLU A 279 -6.24 19.56 -8.49
C GLU A 279 -5.43 18.81 -9.55
N LYS A 280 -4.13 19.07 -9.62
CA LYS A 280 -3.21 18.38 -10.54
C LYS A 280 -3.15 16.87 -10.23
N ARG A 281 -3.03 16.51 -8.96
CA ARG A 281 -3.01 15.12 -8.50
C ARG A 281 -4.31 14.38 -8.88
N ARG A 282 -5.44 15.05 -8.67
CA ARG A 282 -6.77 14.53 -9.03
C ARG A 282 -6.94 14.40 -10.53
N ALA A 283 -6.52 15.40 -11.30
CA ALA A 283 -6.56 15.34 -12.76
C ALA A 283 -5.76 14.12 -13.28
N ALA A 284 -4.58 13.86 -12.70
CA ALA A 284 -3.78 12.69 -13.05
C ALA A 284 -4.48 11.36 -12.70
N MET A 285 -5.21 11.28 -11.57
CA MET A 285 -6.00 10.08 -11.23
C MET A 285 -7.22 9.94 -12.13
N LYS A 286 -7.94 11.04 -12.43
CA LYS A 286 -9.09 11.05 -13.36
C LYS A 286 -8.70 10.58 -14.76
N ASP A 287 -7.51 10.95 -15.25
CA ASP A 287 -6.98 10.47 -16.52
C ASP A 287 -6.85 8.94 -16.54
N VAL A 288 -6.40 8.33 -15.44
CA VAL A 288 -6.40 6.86 -15.31
C VAL A 288 -7.83 6.29 -15.38
N CYS A 289 -8.76 6.86 -14.61
CA CYS A 289 -10.16 6.40 -14.58
C CYS A 289 -10.82 6.47 -15.96
N SER A 290 -10.54 7.54 -16.72
CA SER A 290 -11.15 7.83 -18.02
C SER A 290 -10.73 6.86 -19.14
N ASN A 291 -9.75 5.99 -18.89
CA ASN A 291 -9.44 4.90 -19.83
C ASN A 291 -10.51 3.79 -19.83
N CYS A 292 -11.39 3.76 -18.83
CA CYS A 292 -12.44 2.74 -18.69
C CYS A 292 -13.84 3.34 -18.43
N HIS A 293 -13.90 4.54 -17.83
CA HIS A 293 -15.15 5.18 -17.40
C HIS A 293 -15.43 6.50 -18.14
N ALA A 294 -16.70 6.81 -18.36
CA ALA A 294 -17.10 8.08 -18.90
C ALA A 294 -16.78 9.24 -17.93
N THR A 295 -16.43 10.40 -18.46
CA THR A 295 -16.06 11.57 -17.67
C THR A 295 -17.13 11.94 -16.64
N SER A 296 -18.41 11.95 -17.01
CA SER A 296 -19.51 12.25 -16.08
C SER A 296 -19.58 11.27 -14.89
N TRP A 297 -19.29 9.99 -15.13
CA TRP A 297 -19.23 9.00 -14.06
C TRP A 297 -18.08 9.31 -13.09
N VAL A 298 -16.91 9.64 -13.62
CA VAL A 298 -15.72 9.97 -12.82
C VAL A 298 -15.97 11.23 -11.98
N GLU A 299 -16.59 12.28 -12.58
CA GLU A 299 -16.92 13.50 -11.85
C GLU A 299 -17.92 13.24 -10.72
N ASN A 300 -18.97 12.47 -10.98
CA ASN A 300 -19.97 12.10 -9.97
C ASN A 300 -19.37 11.24 -8.84
N PHE A 301 -18.45 10.33 -9.16
CA PHE A 301 -17.71 9.58 -8.14
C PHE A 301 -16.96 10.53 -7.20
N TYR A 302 -16.23 11.50 -7.75
CA TYR A 302 -15.48 12.45 -6.92
C TYR A 302 -16.39 13.36 -6.09
N ALA A 303 -17.57 13.74 -6.59
CA ALA A 303 -18.56 14.49 -5.80
C ALA A 303 -19.06 13.67 -4.60
N GLN A 304 -19.38 12.38 -4.80
CA GLN A 304 -19.77 11.46 -3.72
C GLN A 304 -18.63 11.24 -2.72
N TYR A 305 -17.41 11.03 -3.22
CA TYR A 305 -16.22 10.86 -2.39
C TYR A 305 -15.95 12.07 -1.51
N GLU A 306 -16.00 13.30 -2.06
CA GLU A 306 -15.84 14.53 -1.28
C GLU A 306 -16.94 14.68 -0.23
N GLY A 307 -18.20 14.45 -0.60
CA GLY A 307 -19.31 14.51 0.35
C GLY A 307 -19.14 13.52 1.52
N THR A 308 -18.55 12.36 1.27
CA THR A 308 -18.26 11.39 2.34
C THR A 308 -17.11 11.86 3.25
N ILE A 309 -16.06 12.45 2.68
CA ILE A 309 -14.95 13.00 3.47
C ILE A 309 -15.46 14.19 4.32
N ASP A 310 -16.26 15.06 3.76
CA ASP A 310 -16.84 16.19 4.48
C ASP A 310 -17.76 15.72 5.61
N LEU A 311 -18.62 14.72 5.36
CA LEU A 311 -19.45 14.12 6.39
C LEU A 311 -18.59 13.58 7.56
N TYR A 312 -17.55 12.82 7.27
CA TYR A 312 -16.67 12.28 8.31
C TYR A 312 -16.00 13.42 9.10
N ASN A 313 -15.43 14.39 8.39
CA ASN A 313 -14.73 15.51 9.02
C ASN A 313 -15.65 16.33 9.94
N GLU A 314 -16.83 16.75 9.43
CA GLU A 314 -17.71 17.68 10.12
C GLU A 314 -18.51 17.01 11.23
N LYS A 315 -18.96 15.77 11.01
CA LYS A 315 -19.81 15.07 11.97
C LYS A 315 -19.03 14.37 13.07
N PHE A 316 -17.85 13.83 12.79
CA PHE A 316 -17.14 12.98 13.75
C PHE A 316 -15.73 13.51 14.09
N ALA A 317 -14.88 13.74 13.10
CA ALA A 317 -13.46 13.99 13.35
C ALA A 317 -13.19 15.29 14.08
N LYS A 318 -13.70 16.41 13.57
CA LYS A 318 -13.54 17.73 14.19
C LYS A 318 -14.21 17.83 15.56
N PRO A 319 -15.46 17.35 15.74
CA PRO A 319 -16.09 17.28 17.05
C PRO A 319 -15.30 16.47 18.07
N ALA A 320 -14.91 15.23 17.73
CA ALA A 320 -14.11 14.40 18.63
C ALA A 320 -12.79 15.05 19.01
N LYS A 321 -12.06 15.61 18.02
CA LYS A 321 -10.83 16.35 18.27
C LYS A 321 -11.05 17.54 19.20
N SER A 322 -12.09 18.33 18.97
CA SER A 322 -12.42 19.50 19.82
C SER A 322 -12.71 19.08 21.28
N ILE A 323 -13.40 17.96 21.47
CA ILE A 323 -13.65 17.41 22.81
C ILE A 323 -12.35 17.01 23.48
N MET A 324 -11.46 16.26 22.78
CA MET A 324 -10.17 15.88 23.31
C MET A 324 -9.33 17.10 23.69
N ASP A 325 -9.26 18.12 22.83
CA ASP A 325 -8.53 19.36 23.09
C ASP A 325 -9.06 20.05 24.38
N LYS A 326 -10.39 20.07 24.60
CA LYS A 326 -11.00 20.64 25.81
C LYS A 326 -10.67 19.81 27.06
N LEU A 327 -10.64 18.49 26.97
CA LEU A 327 -10.26 17.62 28.08
C LEU A 327 -8.81 17.82 28.50
N TYR A 328 -7.89 17.91 27.55
CA TYR A 328 -6.48 18.25 27.82
C TYR A 328 -6.35 19.64 28.44
N ALA A 329 -7.03 20.64 27.88
CA ALA A 329 -6.99 22.01 28.39
C ALA A 329 -7.52 22.12 29.83
N ALA A 330 -8.51 21.30 30.19
CA ALA A 330 -9.09 21.23 31.53
C ALA A 330 -8.27 20.37 32.51
N GLY A 331 -7.15 19.80 32.10
CA GLY A 331 -6.31 18.92 32.91
C GLY A 331 -6.98 17.60 33.30
N LYS A 332 -7.95 17.14 32.48
CA LYS A 332 -8.66 15.88 32.69
C LYS A 332 -7.94 14.68 32.07
N LEU A 333 -7.00 14.95 31.18
CA LEU A 333 -6.11 13.97 30.57
C LEU A 333 -4.65 14.37 30.87
N THR A 334 -3.81 13.36 31.06
CA THR A 334 -2.37 13.56 31.26
C THR A 334 -1.64 13.73 29.91
N ARG A 335 -0.33 13.91 29.93
CA ARG A 335 0.48 13.91 28.69
C ARG A 335 1.02 12.53 28.33
N THR A 336 0.81 11.54 29.18
CA THR A 336 1.17 10.16 28.92
C THR A 336 0.16 9.57 27.95
N PRO A 337 0.53 9.19 26.73
CA PRO A 337 -0.44 8.63 25.79
C PRO A 337 -0.96 7.28 26.27
N PHE A 338 -2.25 7.04 26.04
CA PHE A 338 -2.94 5.78 26.30
C PHE A 338 -3.05 5.36 27.76
N ASP A 339 -2.90 6.27 28.72
CA ASP A 339 -3.14 5.98 30.14
C ASP A 339 -4.61 6.19 30.57
N GLU A 340 -5.43 6.86 29.74
CA GLU A 340 -6.88 6.97 29.96
C GLU A 340 -7.69 6.23 28.88
N LYS A 341 -8.83 5.68 29.29
CA LYS A 341 -9.74 4.92 28.42
C LYS A 341 -10.16 5.71 27.17
N ILE A 342 -10.46 6.99 27.31
CA ILE A 342 -10.95 7.82 26.20
C ILE A 342 -9.94 7.95 25.07
N GLU A 343 -8.64 7.89 25.36
CA GLU A 343 -7.58 7.97 24.37
C GLU A 343 -7.58 6.73 23.45
N TRP A 344 -7.82 5.54 24.01
CA TRP A 344 -7.98 4.31 23.24
C TRP A 344 -9.22 4.38 22.35
N VAL A 345 -10.38 4.77 22.91
CA VAL A 345 -11.62 4.93 22.13
C VAL A 345 -11.44 5.97 21.03
N TYR A 346 -10.80 7.10 21.34
CA TYR A 346 -10.52 8.14 20.34
C TYR A 346 -9.58 7.65 19.25
N TYR A 347 -8.54 6.90 19.62
CA TYR A 347 -7.58 6.34 18.68
C TYR A 347 -8.27 5.38 17.70
N GLU A 348 -9.05 4.42 18.20
CA GLU A 348 -9.81 3.50 17.35
C GLU A 348 -10.77 4.24 16.41
N LEU A 349 -11.51 5.21 16.93
CA LEU A 349 -12.51 5.99 16.19
C LEU A 349 -11.91 6.66 14.94
N TRP A 350 -10.75 7.30 15.04
CA TRP A 350 -10.18 8.00 13.89
C TRP A 350 -9.14 7.16 13.13
N HIS A 351 -8.35 6.34 13.86
CA HIS A 351 -7.23 5.60 13.29
C HIS A 351 -7.69 4.31 12.60
N HIS A 352 -8.66 3.61 13.17
CA HIS A 352 -9.21 2.38 12.59
C HIS A 352 -10.47 2.67 11.78
N GLU A 353 -11.61 2.92 12.41
CA GLU A 353 -12.89 3.04 11.74
C GLU A 353 -12.95 4.23 10.78
N GLY A 354 -12.47 5.39 11.23
CA GLY A 354 -12.45 6.60 10.41
C GLY A 354 -11.58 6.48 9.16
N ARG A 355 -10.45 5.79 9.25
CA ARG A 355 -9.62 5.48 8.07
C ARG A 355 -10.33 4.48 7.15
N ARG A 356 -10.93 3.43 7.69
CA ARG A 356 -11.71 2.44 6.92
C ARG A 356 -12.84 3.09 6.15
N ALA A 357 -13.65 3.94 6.80
CA ALA A 357 -14.73 4.68 6.15
C ALA A 357 -14.25 5.49 4.93
N ARG A 358 -13.17 6.26 5.10
CA ARG A 358 -12.64 7.14 4.06
C ARG A 358 -11.93 6.37 2.94
N MET A 359 -11.17 5.34 3.29
CA MET A 359 -10.50 4.47 2.32
C MET A 359 -11.50 3.59 1.56
N GLY A 360 -12.53 3.08 2.25
CA GLY A 360 -13.64 2.37 1.62
C GLY A 360 -14.28 3.18 0.51
N THR A 361 -14.62 4.44 0.79
CA THR A 361 -15.18 5.35 -0.22
C THR A 361 -14.19 5.64 -1.35
N ALA A 362 -12.92 5.94 -1.01
CA ALA A 362 -11.90 6.26 -2.00
C ALA A 362 -11.63 5.10 -2.99
N MET A 363 -11.83 3.87 -2.54
CA MET A 363 -11.56 2.65 -3.30
C MET A 363 -12.85 1.90 -3.72
N MET A 364 -14.01 2.54 -3.57
CA MET A 364 -15.32 2.00 -3.99
C MET A 364 -15.67 0.66 -3.32
N GLY A 365 -15.32 0.53 -2.03
CA GLY A 365 -15.66 -0.60 -1.17
C GLY A 365 -16.85 -0.25 -0.26
N PRO A 366 -18.11 -0.59 -0.63
CA PRO A 366 -19.29 -0.16 0.11
C PRO A 366 -19.37 -0.73 1.53
N ASP A 367 -18.91 -1.93 1.76
CA ASP A 367 -18.89 -2.56 3.08
C ASP A 367 -17.96 -1.83 4.05
N TYR A 368 -16.74 -1.55 3.59
CA TYR A 368 -15.77 -0.76 4.37
C TYR A 368 -16.15 0.70 4.52
N THR A 369 -16.92 1.28 3.60
CA THR A 369 -17.50 2.60 3.78
C THR A 369 -18.56 2.59 4.87
N GLN A 370 -19.52 1.65 4.80
CA GLN A 370 -20.73 1.64 5.61
C GLN A 370 -20.53 0.86 6.93
N TRP A 371 -20.32 -0.48 6.87
CA TRP A 371 -20.37 -1.32 8.06
C TRP A 371 -19.09 -1.29 8.87
N HIS A 372 -17.94 -1.50 8.24
CA HIS A 372 -16.63 -1.40 8.89
C HIS A 372 -16.11 0.05 9.00
N GLY A 373 -16.87 1.01 8.53
CA GLY A 373 -16.54 2.43 8.57
C GLY A 373 -17.54 3.24 9.37
N PHE A 374 -18.49 3.90 8.69
CA PHE A 374 -19.39 4.86 9.33
C PHE A 374 -20.27 4.28 10.43
N TYR A 375 -20.69 3.03 10.33
CA TYR A 375 -21.44 2.36 11.40
C TYR A 375 -20.59 2.24 12.67
N GLU A 376 -19.35 1.75 12.54
CA GLU A 376 -18.47 1.58 13.71
C GLU A 376 -18.01 2.94 14.25
N VAL A 377 -17.69 3.91 13.41
CA VAL A 377 -17.45 5.31 13.83
C VAL A 377 -18.61 5.84 14.64
N ALA A 378 -19.84 5.71 14.15
CA ALA A 378 -21.03 6.19 14.85
C ALA A 378 -21.24 5.45 16.16
N LYS A 379 -21.10 4.13 16.17
CA LYS A 379 -21.23 3.29 17.37
C LYS A 379 -20.26 3.74 18.46
N HIS A 380 -18.96 3.80 18.17
CA HIS A 380 -17.95 4.20 19.14
C HIS A 380 -18.09 5.65 19.56
N PHE A 381 -18.42 6.56 18.62
CA PHE A 381 -18.65 7.97 18.94
C PHE A 381 -19.80 8.15 19.96
N TYR A 382 -20.98 7.56 19.70
CA TYR A 382 -22.14 7.79 20.55
C TYR A 382 -22.21 6.88 21.77
N ALA A 383 -21.76 5.64 21.67
CA ALA A 383 -21.91 4.67 22.75
C ALA A 383 -20.73 4.65 23.73
N GLU A 384 -19.55 5.13 23.33
CA GLU A 384 -18.35 5.07 24.14
C GLU A 384 -17.69 6.44 24.33
N PHE A 385 -17.34 7.14 23.25
CA PHE A 385 -16.58 8.39 23.32
C PHE A 385 -17.34 9.52 24.02
N ILE A 386 -18.58 9.79 23.60
CA ILE A 386 -19.41 10.86 24.19
C ILE A 386 -19.72 10.60 25.69
N PRO A 387 -20.16 9.40 26.12
CA PRO A 387 -20.37 9.10 27.53
C PRO A 387 -19.10 9.23 28.37
N GLU A 388 -17.97 8.78 27.88
CA GLU A 388 -16.70 8.85 28.61
C GLU A 388 -16.21 10.30 28.73
N ALA A 389 -16.36 11.11 27.67
CA ALA A 389 -16.04 12.53 27.71
C ALA A 389 -16.88 13.28 28.76
N GLU A 390 -18.20 13.02 28.81
CA GLU A 390 -19.11 13.60 29.82
C GLU A 390 -18.77 13.14 31.24
N ARG A 391 -18.33 11.89 31.42
CA ARG A 391 -17.86 11.39 32.73
C ARG A 391 -16.62 12.15 33.22
N LEU A 392 -15.69 12.45 32.31
CA LEU A 392 -14.44 13.16 32.64
C LEU A 392 -14.67 14.66 32.89
N LEU A 393 -15.51 15.29 32.07
CA LEU A 393 -15.80 16.73 32.15
C LEU A 393 -17.28 16.97 31.77
N PRO A 394 -18.20 17.00 32.76
CA PRO A 394 -19.62 17.24 32.50
C PRO A 394 -19.88 18.51 31.68
N GLY A 395 -20.68 18.38 30.63
CA GLY A 395 -21.03 19.45 29.71
C GLY A 395 -20.05 19.69 28.56
N VAL A 396 -18.94 18.96 28.47
CA VAL A 396 -17.91 19.13 27.42
C VAL A 396 -18.45 18.86 26.02
N THR A 397 -19.46 18.01 25.91
CA THR A 397 -20.07 17.61 24.62
C THR A 397 -21.27 18.46 24.24
N ALA A 398 -21.78 19.31 25.13
CA ALA A 398 -23.05 20.02 24.95
C ALA A 398 -23.13 20.87 23.67
N GLU A 399 -22.05 21.51 23.27
CA GLU A 399 -21.97 22.30 22.05
C GLU A 399 -22.04 21.42 20.78
N VAL A 400 -21.26 20.33 20.79
CA VAL A 400 -21.24 19.34 19.70
C VAL A 400 -22.62 18.72 19.51
N MET A 401 -23.25 18.27 20.59
CA MET A 401 -24.53 17.56 20.55
C MET A 401 -25.71 18.43 20.13
N LYS A 402 -25.59 19.77 20.17
CA LYS A 402 -26.59 20.70 19.65
C LYS A 402 -26.57 20.86 18.14
N SER A 403 -25.51 20.44 17.46
CA SER A 403 -25.41 20.60 16.00
C SER A 403 -26.44 19.74 15.26
N ASP A 404 -26.77 20.14 14.04
CA ASP A 404 -27.74 19.43 13.19
C ASP A 404 -27.36 17.97 12.94
N PHE A 405 -26.09 17.66 12.92
CA PHE A 405 -25.59 16.29 12.76
C PHE A 405 -25.97 15.35 13.92
N HIS A 406 -26.23 15.90 15.09
CA HIS A 406 -26.41 15.12 16.34
C HIS A 406 -27.81 15.29 16.96
N LYS A 407 -28.70 16.11 16.38
CA LYS A 407 -30.06 16.37 16.90
C LYS A 407 -30.90 15.12 17.14
N TRP A 408 -30.68 14.08 16.34
CA TRP A 408 -31.40 12.79 16.49
C TRP A 408 -31.21 12.16 17.87
N THR A 409 -30.11 12.46 18.57
CA THR A 409 -29.85 11.95 19.93
C THR A 409 -30.77 12.54 21.01
N ALA A 410 -31.38 13.69 20.73
CA ALA A 410 -32.39 14.28 21.62
C ALA A 410 -33.70 13.50 21.65
N GLY A 411 -33.79 12.43 20.86
CA GLY A 411 -34.95 11.61 20.67
C GLY A 411 -35.84 12.12 19.53
N MET A 412 -36.55 11.19 18.92
CA MET A 412 -37.56 11.46 17.91
C MET A 412 -38.92 11.08 18.48
N SER A 413 -39.96 11.91 18.25
CA SER A 413 -41.31 11.51 18.60
C SER A 413 -41.75 10.31 17.74
N LYS A 414 -42.72 9.55 18.23
CA LYS A 414 -43.30 8.42 17.47
C LYS A 414 -43.79 8.85 16.10
N GLU A 415 -44.37 10.07 16.00
CA GLU A 415 -44.84 10.65 14.75
C GLU A 415 -43.71 10.96 13.78
N GLN A 416 -42.58 11.50 14.26
CA GLN A 416 -41.38 11.77 13.45
C GLN A 416 -40.77 10.46 12.94
N ILE A 417 -40.71 9.42 13.78
CA ILE A 417 -40.24 8.09 13.38
C ILE A 417 -41.15 7.52 12.30
N GLN A 418 -42.48 7.61 12.51
CA GLN A 418 -43.47 7.10 11.56
C GLN A 418 -43.39 7.84 10.23
N GLN A 419 -43.25 9.19 10.24
CA GLN A 419 -43.06 9.98 9.02
C GLN A 419 -41.85 9.56 8.22
N GLN A 420 -40.72 9.28 8.89
CA GLN A 420 -39.53 8.75 8.20
C GLN A 420 -39.78 7.36 7.62
N ILE A 421 -40.40 6.47 8.37
CA ILE A 421 -40.77 5.14 7.88
C ILE A 421 -41.65 5.24 6.64
N ASP A 422 -42.65 6.09 6.68
CA ASP A 422 -43.59 6.26 5.58
C ASP A 422 -42.93 6.92 4.36
N PHE A 423 -42.03 7.89 4.58
CA PHE A 423 -41.20 8.48 3.51
C PHE A 423 -40.37 7.41 2.78
N TYR A 424 -39.71 6.52 3.50
CA TYR A 424 -38.92 5.47 2.88
C TYR A 424 -39.78 4.39 2.22
N LYS A 425 -40.93 4.04 2.83
CA LYS A 425 -41.88 3.13 2.21
C LYS A 425 -42.42 3.66 0.89
N GLU A 426 -42.75 4.94 0.81
CA GLU A 426 -43.22 5.55 -0.43
C GLU A 426 -42.13 5.63 -1.50
N ARG A 427 -40.92 6.00 -1.10
CA ARG A 427 -39.78 6.12 -2.02
C ARG A 427 -39.43 4.82 -2.71
N TYR A 428 -39.69 3.68 -2.10
CA TYR A 428 -39.34 2.35 -2.65
C TYR A 428 -40.55 1.55 -3.16
N LYS A 429 -41.70 2.19 -3.27
CA LYS A 429 -42.90 1.60 -3.88
C LYS A 429 -42.92 1.67 -5.41
N GLN A 430 -41.90 2.23 -6.02
CA GLN A 430 -41.79 2.35 -7.49
C GLN A 430 -41.05 1.10 -8.05
#